data_4c9b70127f82ee4153fd2166a571edec
#
_entry.id   4c9b70127f82ee4153fd2166a571edec
#
_cell.length_a   1.000
_cell.length_b   1.000
_cell.length_c   1.000
_cell.angle_alpha   90.00
_cell.angle_beta   90.00
_cell.angle_gamma   90.00
#
_symmetry.space_group_name_H-M   'P 1'
#
loop_
_entity.id
_entity.type
_entity.pdbx_description
1 polymer ?
#
loop_
_entity_poly.entity_id
_entity_poly.type
_entity_poly.pdbx_seq_one_letter_code
_entity_poly.pdbx_strand_id
1 'polypeptide(L)'
;RAAAVEDRDRIADVLDGADMVFITAGMGGGTGTGAAPVVAEVAKEMGILTVAVVTKPFQFEGKKRLSVAAEGVRELSQYVDSLITIPNEKLLEVLGKNTSLLNAFKEANDVLLGAVQGIADLIIRPGMINVDFSDVRTVMSEMGAAMMGTGTAAGDSRAREAAEKAINSPLLDDIDLQGARGILVNI
;
A
#
# COMPACT_ATOMS: atom_id res chain seq x y z
N ARG A 1 9.64 -17.51 4.08
CA ARG A 1 10.03 -16.96 5.38
C ARG A 1 11.42 -17.44 5.80
N ALA A 2 11.68 -18.75 5.92
CA ALA A 2 12.98 -19.27 6.36
C ALA A 2 14.15 -18.63 5.61
N ALA A 3 14.14 -18.64 4.27
CA ALA A 3 15.18 -18.02 3.46
C ALA A 3 15.37 -16.52 3.76
N ALA A 4 14.29 -15.76 3.98
CA ALA A 4 14.42 -14.35 4.34
C ALA A 4 15.02 -14.15 5.74
N VAL A 5 14.76 -15.05 6.67
CA VAL A 5 15.36 -15.03 8.00
C VAL A 5 16.87 -15.36 7.93
N GLU A 6 17.26 -16.31 7.07
CA GLU A 6 18.68 -16.65 6.84
C GLU A 6 19.46 -15.50 6.20
N ASP A 7 18.81 -14.65 5.40
CA ASP A 7 19.42 -13.52 4.70
C ASP A 7 19.21 -12.15 5.39
N ARG A 8 18.89 -12.13 6.70
CA ARG A 8 18.62 -10.86 7.44
C ARG A 8 19.74 -9.83 7.31
N ASP A 9 20.98 -10.28 7.43
CA ASP A 9 22.16 -9.38 7.35
C ASP A 9 22.25 -8.73 5.97
N ARG A 10 22.01 -9.50 4.91
CA ARG A 10 22.00 -8.98 3.54
C ARG A 10 20.83 -8.01 3.29
N ILE A 11 19.69 -8.25 3.93
CA ILE A 11 18.56 -7.33 3.88
C ILE A 11 18.94 -6.02 4.58
N ALA A 12 19.56 -6.10 5.75
CA ALA A 12 20.04 -4.95 6.49
C ALA A 12 21.07 -4.12 5.69
N ASP A 13 22.04 -4.80 5.03
CA ASP A 13 23.03 -4.14 4.18
C ASP A 13 22.38 -3.35 3.03
N VAL A 14 21.31 -3.88 2.41
CA VAL A 14 20.58 -3.20 1.33
C VAL A 14 19.78 -2.01 1.84
N LEU A 15 19.31 -2.06 3.09
CA LEU A 15 18.52 -1.00 3.71
C LEU A 15 19.37 0.07 4.38
N ASP A 16 20.67 -0.14 4.49
CA ASP A 16 21.57 0.80 5.17
C ASP A 16 21.55 2.19 4.52
N GLY A 17 21.42 3.21 5.36
CA GLY A 17 21.32 4.60 4.93
C GLY A 17 19.95 5.03 4.36
N ALA A 18 18.95 4.15 4.36
CA ALA A 18 17.60 4.52 3.93
C ALA A 18 16.83 5.21 5.07
N ASP A 19 16.14 6.31 4.75
CA ASP A 19 15.22 6.99 5.67
C ASP A 19 13.82 6.38 5.65
N MET A 20 13.43 5.76 4.54
CA MET A 20 12.12 5.17 4.32
C MET A 20 12.23 3.95 3.40
N VAL A 21 11.38 2.97 3.64
CA VAL A 21 11.24 1.78 2.79
C VAL A 21 9.77 1.52 2.45
N PHE A 22 9.52 1.22 1.18
CA PHE A 22 8.25 0.69 0.72
C PHE A 22 8.34 -0.82 0.55
N ILE A 23 7.44 -1.54 1.19
CA ILE A 23 7.30 -2.98 1.03
C ILE A 23 6.03 -3.27 0.24
N THR A 24 6.18 -3.80 -0.98
CA THR A 24 5.04 -4.18 -1.81
C THR A 24 4.97 -5.67 -2.00
N ALA A 25 3.79 -6.25 -1.78
CA ALA A 25 3.61 -7.68 -1.95
C ALA A 25 2.16 -8.06 -2.26
N GLY A 26 1.98 -9.11 -3.05
CA GLY A 26 0.74 -9.87 -3.10
C GLY A 26 0.70 -10.87 -1.97
N MET A 27 -0.31 -10.76 -1.09
CA MET A 27 -0.48 -11.65 0.05
C MET A 27 -1.22 -12.93 -0.35
N GLY A 28 -1.02 -13.99 0.41
CA GLY A 28 -1.63 -15.31 0.17
C GLY A 28 -0.74 -16.31 -0.57
N GLY A 29 0.39 -15.86 -1.11
CA GLY A 29 1.45 -16.70 -1.66
C GLY A 29 2.54 -17.02 -0.64
N GLY A 30 3.60 -17.71 -1.08
CA GLY A 30 4.72 -18.10 -0.21
C GLY A 30 5.74 -16.97 0.00
N THR A 31 6.13 -16.29 -1.08
CA THR A 31 7.22 -15.30 -1.06
C THR A 31 6.78 -14.01 -0.38
N GLY A 32 5.77 -13.32 -0.89
CA GLY A 32 5.31 -12.04 -0.34
C GLY A 32 4.86 -12.16 1.11
N THR A 33 3.98 -13.13 1.39
CA THR A 33 3.44 -13.35 2.73
C THR A 33 4.52 -13.71 3.75
N GLY A 34 5.52 -14.50 3.34
CA GLY A 34 6.55 -14.99 4.25
C GLY A 34 7.74 -14.04 4.42
N ALA A 35 8.10 -13.28 3.38
CA ALA A 35 9.29 -12.42 3.40
C ALA A 35 8.97 -10.98 3.86
N ALA A 36 7.82 -10.43 3.48
CA ALA A 36 7.49 -9.04 3.81
C ALA A 36 7.55 -8.73 5.31
N PRO A 37 7.03 -9.56 6.23
CA PRO A 37 7.17 -9.30 7.67
C PRO A 37 8.63 -9.31 8.15
N VAL A 38 9.49 -10.16 7.56
CA VAL A 38 10.92 -10.23 7.92
C VAL A 38 11.64 -8.95 7.49
N VAL A 39 11.39 -8.49 6.28
CA VAL A 39 11.95 -7.22 5.78
C VAL A 39 11.48 -6.05 6.63
N ALA A 40 10.20 -6.02 6.98
CA ALA A 40 9.63 -4.98 7.82
C ALA A 40 10.23 -4.97 9.24
N GLU A 41 10.46 -6.16 9.82
CA GLU A 41 11.10 -6.31 11.11
C GLU A 41 12.53 -5.74 11.11
N VAL A 42 13.33 -6.08 10.09
CA VAL A 42 14.69 -5.55 9.91
C VAL A 42 14.67 -4.03 9.75
N ALA A 43 13.80 -3.50 8.89
CA ALA A 43 13.67 -2.06 8.68
C ALA A 43 13.29 -1.32 9.98
N LYS A 44 12.36 -1.89 10.75
CA LYS A 44 11.93 -1.34 12.04
C LYS A 44 13.08 -1.32 13.06
N GLU A 45 13.86 -2.40 13.15
CA GLU A 45 15.05 -2.46 14.03
C GLU A 45 16.10 -1.41 13.67
N MET A 46 16.21 -1.07 12.38
CA MET A 46 17.11 -0.02 11.87
C MET A 46 16.53 1.41 12.04
N GLY A 47 15.30 1.57 12.53
CA GLY A 47 14.63 2.87 12.69
C GLY A 47 14.19 3.52 11.37
N ILE A 48 14.05 2.73 10.31
CA ILE A 48 13.63 3.17 8.97
C ILE A 48 12.10 3.27 8.94
N LEU A 49 11.56 4.38 8.45
CA LEU A 49 10.12 4.53 8.23
C LEU A 49 9.63 3.48 7.24
N THR A 50 8.76 2.59 7.70
CA THR A 50 8.35 1.41 6.93
C THR A 50 6.88 1.51 6.53
N VAL A 51 6.62 1.64 5.24
CA VAL A 51 5.27 1.66 4.67
C VAL A 51 5.05 0.41 3.82
N ALA A 52 4.04 -0.37 4.16
CA ALA A 52 3.67 -1.54 3.36
C ALA A 52 2.42 -1.26 2.54
N VAL A 53 2.47 -1.64 1.26
CA VAL A 53 1.32 -1.62 0.35
C VAL A 53 1.13 -3.02 -0.19
N VAL A 54 0.06 -3.69 0.21
CA VAL A 54 -0.14 -5.10 -0.10
C VAL A 54 -1.52 -5.36 -0.68
N THR A 55 -1.61 -6.32 -1.61
CA THR A 55 -2.89 -6.77 -2.14
C THR A 55 -3.38 -8.01 -1.40
N LYS A 56 -4.69 -8.07 -1.18
CA LYS A 56 -5.39 -9.30 -0.75
C LYS A 56 -5.87 -10.05 -1.98
N PRO A 57 -5.77 -11.40 -1.99
CA PRO A 57 -6.16 -12.20 -3.14
C PRO A 57 -7.65 -12.06 -3.46
N PHE A 58 -7.99 -12.32 -4.71
CA PHE A 58 -9.38 -12.45 -5.15
C PHE A 58 -10.07 -13.65 -4.50
N GLN A 59 -11.38 -13.61 -4.34
CA GLN A 59 -12.17 -14.71 -3.76
C GLN A 59 -12.03 -16.02 -4.57
N PHE A 60 -11.94 -15.93 -5.89
CA PHE A 60 -11.77 -17.09 -6.77
C PHE A 60 -10.40 -17.79 -6.60
N GLU A 61 -9.41 -17.16 -5.98
CA GLU A 61 -8.10 -17.79 -5.68
C GLU A 61 -8.19 -18.82 -4.54
N GLY A 62 -9.30 -18.84 -3.83
CA GLY A 62 -9.66 -19.86 -2.87
C GLY A 62 -9.40 -19.50 -1.41
N LYS A 63 -10.17 -20.13 -0.54
CA LYS A 63 -10.20 -19.84 0.92
C LYS A 63 -8.84 -19.99 1.59
N LYS A 64 -8.03 -20.96 1.15
CA LYS A 64 -6.69 -21.18 1.71
C LYS A 64 -5.78 -19.97 1.50
N ARG A 65 -5.80 -19.39 0.28
CA ARG A 65 -5.01 -18.18 -0.02
C ARG A 65 -5.50 -16.97 0.78
N LEU A 66 -6.80 -16.81 0.90
CA LEU A 66 -7.41 -15.73 1.71
C LEU A 66 -7.00 -15.85 3.20
N SER A 67 -7.03 -17.05 3.77
CA SER A 67 -6.61 -17.27 5.16
C SER A 67 -5.12 -16.97 5.37
N VAL A 68 -4.27 -17.46 4.48
CA VAL A 68 -2.81 -17.18 4.53
C VAL A 68 -2.52 -15.69 4.37
N ALA A 69 -3.26 -15.00 3.48
CA ALA A 69 -3.12 -13.57 3.30
C ALA A 69 -3.52 -12.80 4.56
N ALA A 70 -4.63 -13.16 5.19
CA ALA A 70 -5.11 -12.50 6.41
C ALA A 70 -4.10 -12.66 7.57
N GLU A 71 -3.51 -13.84 7.70
CA GLU A 71 -2.47 -14.08 8.71
C GLU A 71 -1.21 -13.26 8.43
N GLY A 72 -0.72 -13.25 7.19
CA GLY A 72 0.45 -12.48 6.79
C GLY A 72 0.25 -10.97 6.94
N VAL A 73 -0.92 -10.43 6.61
CA VAL A 73 -1.26 -9.02 6.83
C VAL A 73 -1.23 -8.69 8.31
N ARG A 74 -1.79 -9.55 9.16
CA ARG A 74 -1.77 -9.36 10.62
C ARG A 74 -0.35 -9.41 11.19
N GLU A 75 0.50 -10.29 10.68
CA GLU A 75 1.90 -10.36 11.09
C GLU A 75 2.67 -9.11 10.63
N LEU A 76 2.50 -8.71 9.36
CA LEU A 76 3.15 -7.54 8.78
C LEU A 76 2.78 -6.25 9.53
N SER A 77 1.53 -6.11 9.96
CA SER A 77 1.05 -4.93 10.68
C SER A 77 1.76 -4.65 12.01
N GLN A 78 2.47 -5.63 12.57
CA GLN A 78 3.22 -5.47 13.82
C GLN A 78 4.57 -4.75 13.63
N TYR A 79 5.07 -4.75 12.40
CA TYR A 79 6.40 -4.26 12.08
C TYR A 79 6.41 -2.99 11.21
N VAL A 80 5.28 -2.63 10.60
CA VAL A 80 5.20 -1.45 9.74
C VAL A 80 4.59 -0.25 10.47
N ASP A 81 5.01 0.95 10.09
CA ASP A 81 4.43 2.19 10.61
C ASP A 81 3.08 2.47 9.94
N SER A 82 2.98 2.21 8.64
CA SER A 82 1.74 2.35 7.89
C SER A 82 1.49 1.14 7.00
N LEU A 83 0.27 0.63 7.00
CA LEU A 83 -0.14 -0.54 6.22
C LEU A 83 -1.35 -0.21 5.34
N ILE A 84 -1.12 -0.14 4.04
CA ILE A 84 -2.15 0.02 3.03
C ILE A 84 -2.50 -1.37 2.49
N THR A 85 -3.75 -1.80 2.68
CA THR A 85 -4.24 -3.05 2.13
C THR A 85 -5.22 -2.78 0.99
N ILE A 86 -4.94 -3.38 -0.19
CA ILE A 86 -5.77 -3.26 -1.39
C ILE A 86 -6.51 -4.58 -1.56
N PRO A 87 -7.83 -4.63 -1.31
CA PRO A 87 -8.63 -5.82 -1.58
C PRO A 87 -8.86 -5.94 -3.09
N ASN A 88 -8.26 -6.95 -3.73
CA ASN A 88 -8.39 -7.15 -5.19
C ASN A 88 -9.86 -7.30 -5.62
N GLU A 89 -10.73 -7.80 -4.75
CA GLU A 89 -12.16 -7.94 -5.02
C GLU A 89 -12.82 -6.59 -5.36
N LYS A 90 -12.40 -5.52 -4.67
CA LYS A 90 -12.91 -4.16 -4.93
C LYS A 90 -12.51 -3.62 -6.30
N LEU A 91 -11.39 -4.10 -6.86
CA LEU A 91 -10.97 -3.73 -8.21
C LEU A 91 -11.91 -4.31 -9.28
N LEU A 92 -12.51 -5.47 -9.04
CA LEU A 92 -13.49 -6.05 -9.96
C LEU A 92 -14.78 -5.22 -10.05
N GLU A 93 -15.14 -4.50 -9.01
CA GLU A 93 -16.30 -3.60 -9.02
C GLU A 93 -16.08 -2.44 -10.00
N VAL A 94 -14.85 -1.94 -10.09
CA VAL A 94 -14.46 -0.87 -11.03
C VAL A 94 -14.35 -1.37 -12.46
N LEU A 95 -13.75 -2.55 -12.65
CA LEU A 95 -13.44 -3.10 -13.96
C LEU A 95 -14.65 -3.68 -14.69
N GLY A 96 -15.73 -4.00 -13.96
CA GLY A 96 -16.93 -4.58 -14.50
C GLY A 96 -16.86 -6.08 -14.74
N LYS A 97 -18.05 -6.70 -14.93
CA LYS A 97 -18.24 -8.16 -14.94
C LYS A 97 -17.58 -8.92 -16.09
N ASN A 98 -17.14 -8.22 -17.14
CA ASN A 98 -16.55 -8.84 -18.34
C ASN A 98 -15.02 -8.75 -18.38
N THR A 99 -14.39 -8.38 -17.27
CA THR A 99 -12.93 -8.26 -17.21
C THR A 99 -12.26 -9.65 -17.20
N SER A 100 -11.24 -9.81 -18.04
CA SER A 100 -10.45 -11.03 -18.03
C SER A 100 -9.60 -11.11 -16.74
N LEU A 101 -9.30 -12.34 -16.31
CA LEU A 101 -8.44 -12.60 -15.16
C LEU A 101 -7.09 -11.89 -15.27
N LEU A 102 -6.49 -11.89 -16.46
CA LEU A 102 -5.21 -11.23 -16.72
C LEU A 102 -5.31 -9.71 -16.51
N ASN A 103 -6.39 -9.10 -16.97
CA ASN A 103 -6.62 -7.66 -16.78
C ASN A 103 -6.87 -7.33 -15.31
N ALA A 104 -7.56 -8.18 -14.55
CA ALA A 104 -7.76 -7.98 -13.12
C ALA A 104 -6.44 -7.98 -12.34
N PHE A 105 -5.52 -8.90 -12.65
CA PHE A 105 -4.18 -8.91 -12.04
C PHE A 105 -3.33 -7.73 -12.48
N LYS A 106 -3.43 -7.31 -13.74
CA LYS A 106 -2.74 -6.12 -14.23
C LYS A 106 -3.19 -4.88 -13.48
N GLU A 107 -4.49 -4.69 -13.32
CA GLU A 107 -5.05 -3.56 -12.57
C GLU A 107 -4.60 -3.57 -11.11
N ALA A 108 -4.56 -4.74 -10.47
CA ALA A 108 -4.03 -4.85 -9.11
C ALA A 108 -2.57 -4.38 -9.01
N ASN A 109 -1.74 -4.69 -10.01
CA ASN A 109 -0.37 -4.20 -10.08
C ASN A 109 -0.30 -2.68 -10.35
N ASP A 110 -1.16 -2.17 -11.23
CA ASP A 110 -1.20 -0.74 -11.57
C ASP A 110 -1.65 0.10 -10.34
N VAL A 111 -2.57 -0.42 -9.54
CA VAL A 111 -2.98 0.22 -8.27
C VAL A 111 -1.85 0.20 -7.24
N LEU A 112 -1.12 -0.92 -7.09
CA LEU A 112 0.07 -0.98 -6.22
C LEU A 112 1.13 0.05 -6.65
N LEU A 113 1.40 0.12 -7.94
CA LEU A 113 2.35 1.08 -8.50
C LEU A 113 1.90 2.51 -8.22
N GLY A 114 0.64 2.84 -8.48
CA GLY A 114 0.06 4.16 -8.23
C GLY A 114 0.13 4.57 -6.76
N ALA A 115 -0.08 3.63 -5.84
CA ALA A 115 0.03 3.86 -4.41
C ALA A 115 1.44 4.28 -4.00
N VAL A 116 2.44 3.51 -4.42
CA VAL A 116 3.85 3.78 -4.09
C VAL A 116 4.33 5.07 -4.76
N GLN A 117 4.01 5.25 -6.05
CA GLN A 117 4.38 6.47 -6.77
C GLN A 117 3.75 7.71 -6.17
N GLY A 118 2.46 7.67 -5.82
CA GLY A 118 1.77 8.81 -5.22
C GLY A 118 2.43 9.30 -3.93
N ILE A 119 2.87 8.38 -3.06
CA ILE A 119 3.56 8.74 -1.82
C ILE A 119 5.01 9.18 -2.11
N ALA A 120 5.72 8.47 -2.99
CA ALA A 120 7.09 8.81 -3.35
C ALA A 120 7.18 10.17 -4.05
N ASP A 121 6.25 10.48 -4.93
CA ASP A 121 6.20 11.76 -5.65
C ASP A 121 6.00 12.96 -4.71
N LEU A 122 5.26 12.80 -3.61
CA LEU A 122 5.14 13.84 -2.57
C LEU A 122 6.50 14.22 -1.96
N ILE A 123 7.42 13.26 -1.87
CA ILE A 123 8.72 13.44 -1.24
C ILE A 123 9.78 13.91 -2.26
N ILE A 124 9.76 13.28 -3.46
CA ILE A 124 10.86 13.42 -4.44
C ILE A 124 10.60 14.54 -5.45
N ARG A 125 9.33 14.79 -5.79
CA ARG A 125 8.98 15.78 -6.82
C ARG A 125 8.53 17.09 -6.17
N PRO A 126 9.23 18.20 -6.45
CA PRO A 126 8.77 19.51 -6.00
C PRO A 126 7.46 19.86 -6.72
N GLY A 127 6.42 20.08 -5.96
CA GLY A 127 5.12 20.52 -6.42
C GLY A 127 4.91 22.03 -6.19
N MET A 128 3.67 22.49 -6.35
CA MET A 128 3.29 23.86 -6.00
C MET A 128 3.38 24.10 -4.49
N ILE A 129 3.11 23.06 -3.70
CA ILE A 129 3.31 23.01 -2.25
C ILE A 129 4.22 21.84 -1.97
N ASN A 130 5.39 22.11 -1.40
CA ASN A 130 6.34 21.06 -1.06
C ASN A 130 6.02 20.52 0.33
N VAL A 131 5.97 19.20 0.42
CA VAL A 131 5.85 18.48 1.68
C VAL A 131 7.24 18.01 2.07
N ASP A 132 7.69 18.36 3.27
CA ASP A 132 8.98 17.90 3.80
C ASP A 132 8.85 16.41 4.20
N PHE A 133 9.95 15.68 4.09
CA PHE A 133 10.01 14.27 4.56
C PHE A 133 9.60 14.13 6.03
N SER A 134 9.93 15.11 6.86
CA SER A 134 9.53 15.14 8.28
C SER A 134 8.00 15.16 8.47
N ASP A 135 7.28 15.85 7.59
CA ASP A 135 5.82 15.93 7.62
C ASP A 135 5.21 14.58 7.18
N VAL A 136 5.75 13.99 6.11
CA VAL A 136 5.37 12.65 5.66
C VAL A 136 5.63 11.61 6.76
N ARG A 137 6.81 11.66 7.39
CA ARG A 137 7.15 10.81 8.51
C ARG A 137 6.15 10.96 9.65
N THR A 138 5.79 12.17 10.02
CA THR A 138 4.84 12.44 11.11
C THR A 138 3.47 11.80 10.83
N VAL A 139 2.93 11.99 9.62
CA VAL A 139 1.64 11.40 9.25
C VAL A 139 1.70 9.88 9.15
N MET A 140 2.77 9.35 8.53
CA MET A 140 2.90 7.90 8.29
C MET A 140 3.33 7.11 9.52
N SER A 141 3.93 7.74 10.53
CA SER A 141 4.31 7.10 11.80
C SER A 141 3.13 6.88 12.75
N GLU A 142 1.97 7.44 12.45
CA GLU A 142 0.71 7.12 13.15
C GLU A 142 0.34 5.67 12.83
N MET A 143 0.87 4.73 13.63
CA MET A 143 0.70 3.29 13.43
C MET A 143 -0.75 2.90 13.21
N GLY A 144 -1.03 2.27 12.07
CA GLY A 144 -2.39 1.82 11.78
C GLY A 144 -2.62 1.38 10.35
N ALA A 145 -3.85 1.02 10.09
CA ALA A 145 -4.33 0.77 8.74
C ALA A 145 -4.46 2.10 8.01
N ALA A 146 -3.85 2.18 6.85
CA ALA A 146 -3.98 3.30 5.95
C ALA A 146 -4.73 2.89 4.68
N MET A 147 -5.31 3.88 4.03
CA MET A 147 -6.08 3.68 2.82
C MET A 147 -5.78 4.76 1.81
N MET A 148 -6.10 4.46 0.56
CA MET A 148 -5.88 5.39 -0.52
C MET A 148 -7.06 5.41 -1.48
N GLY A 149 -7.30 6.57 -2.07
CA GLY A 149 -8.17 6.74 -3.21
C GLY A 149 -7.47 7.60 -4.25
N THR A 150 -7.72 7.31 -5.51
CA THR A 150 -7.16 8.07 -6.63
C THR A 150 -8.26 8.56 -7.54
N GLY A 151 -8.07 9.72 -8.14
CA GLY A 151 -9.02 10.26 -9.10
C GLY A 151 -8.31 11.08 -10.17
N THR A 152 -8.69 10.86 -11.42
CA THR A 152 -8.20 11.61 -12.57
C THR A 152 -9.36 12.18 -13.36
N ALA A 153 -9.27 13.43 -13.75
CA ALA A 153 -10.27 14.10 -14.56
C ALA A 153 -9.63 15.13 -15.51
N ALA A 154 -10.36 15.50 -16.56
CA ALA A 154 -9.99 16.50 -17.53
C ALA A 154 -11.17 17.47 -17.79
N GLY A 155 -10.88 18.66 -18.30
CA GLY A 155 -11.92 19.67 -18.59
C GLY A 155 -12.05 20.74 -17.49
N ASP A 156 -13.08 21.55 -17.56
CA ASP A 156 -13.26 22.72 -16.70
C ASP A 156 -13.53 22.35 -15.22
N SER A 157 -14.22 21.25 -14.98
CA SER A 157 -14.56 20.76 -13.64
C SER A 157 -13.55 19.74 -13.09
N ARG A 158 -12.40 19.57 -13.76
CA ARG A 158 -11.43 18.48 -13.48
C ARG A 158 -11.01 18.33 -12.03
N ALA A 159 -10.78 19.45 -11.33
CA ALA A 159 -10.33 19.42 -9.92
C ALA A 159 -11.38 18.78 -9.02
N ARG A 160 -12.64 19.21 -9.18
CA ARG A 160 -13.75 18.67 -8.39
C ARG A 160 -14.03 17.21 -8.72
N GLU A 161 -14.11 16.90 -10.02
CA GLU A 161 -14.35 15.53 -10.46
C GLU A 161 -13.25 14.54 -10.04
N ALA A 162 -11.97 14.98 -10.08
CA ALA A 162 -10.86 14.16 -9.60
C ALA A 162 -10.95 13.92 -8.09
N ALA A 163 -11.24 14.95 -7.31
CA ALA A 163 -11.43 14.84 -5.87
C ALA A 163 -12.62 13.93 -5.51
N GLU A 164 -13.76 14.11 -6.18
CA GLU A 164 -14.95 13.25 -5.99
C GLU A 164 -14.64 11.78 -6.32
N LYS A 165 -13.90 11.50 -7.40
CA LYS A 165 -13.46 10.13 -7.75
C LYS A 165 -12.51 9.55 -6.71
N ALA A 166 -11.58 10.35 -6.18
CA ALA A 166 -10.64 9.90 -5.16
C ALA A 166 -11.36 9.53 -3.85
N ILE A 167 -12.29 10.37 -3.40
CA ILE A 167 -13.06 10.15 -2.14
C ILE A 167 -14.05 8.99 -2.28
N ASN A 168 -14.64 8.82 -3.46
CA ASN A 168 -15.58 7.74 -3.74
C ASN A 168 -14.90 6.50 -4.34
N SER A 169 -13.60 6.35 -4.14
CA SER A 169 -12.89 5.16 -4.60
C SER A 169 -13.42 3.91 -3.92
N PRO A 170 -13.72 2.83 -4.64
CA PRO A 170 -14.14 1.56 -4.04
C PRO A 170 -13.11 0.98 -3.05
N LEU A 171 -11.87 1.43 -3.13
CA LEU A 171 -10.81 1.05 -2.17
C LEU A 171 -11.02 1.67 -0.79
N LEU A 172 -11.87 2.71 -0.69
CA LEU A 172 -12.25 3.37 0.56
C LEU A 172 -13.61 2.90 1.09
N ASP A 173 -14.35 2.07 0.30
CA ASP A 173 -15.62 1.51 0.76
C ASP A 173 -15.42 0.67 2.03
N ASP A 174 -16.42 0.68 2.88
CA ASP A 174 -16.45 0.01 4.19
C ASP A 174 -15.65 0.72 5.29
N ILE A 175 -15.19 1.98 5.11
CA ILE A 175 -14.40 2.69 6.10
C ILE A 175 -15.00 4.04 6.47
N ASP A 176 -15.09 4.22 7.76
CA ASP A 176 -15.45 5.51 8.33
C ASP A 176 -14.22 6.43 8.38
N LEU A 177 -14.16 7.37 7.44
CA LEU A 177 -13.10 8.38 7.40
C LEU A 177 -13.14 9.34 8.61
N GLN A 178 -14.21 9.34 9.41
CA GLN A 178 -14.33 10.21 10.58
C GLN A 178 -13.32 9.90 11.69
N GLY A 179 -12.70 8.71 11.63
CA GLY A 179 -11.64 8.29 12.55
C GLY A 179 -10.21 8.53 12.05
N ALA A 180 -10.03 9.13 10.87
CA ALA A 180 -8.71 9.35 10.29
C ALA A 180 -7.88 10.33 11.14
N ARG A 181 -6.66 9.93 11.52
CA ARG A 181 -5.72 10.74 12.29
C ARG A 181 -4.84 11.62 11.43
N GLY A 182 -4.59 11.20 10.19
CA GLY A 182 -3.78 11.91 9.22
C GLY A 182 -4.33 11.73 7.81
N ILE A 183 -4.13 12.73 6.97
CA ILE A 183 -4.51 12.72 5.55
C ILE A 183 -3.32 13.25 4.76
N LEU A 184 -2.92 12.50 3.74
CA LEU A 184 -1.95 12.91 2.74
C LEU A 184 -2.69 13.13 1.41
N VAL A 185 -2.48 14.29 0.81
CA VAL A 185 -3.10 14.65 -0.46
C VAL A 185 -2.01 14.98 -1.47
N ASN A 186 -2.02 14.31 -2.61
CA ASN A 186 -1.18 14.59 -3.76
C ASN A 186 -2.05 15.13 -4.91
N ILE A 187 -1.67 16.27 -5.52
CA ILE A 187 -2.39 16.94 -6.61
C ILE A 187 -1.44 17.25 -7.76
#